data_521972dea756aa386fa9bc3ea51d533d
#
_entry.id   521972dea756aa386fa9bc3ea51d533d
#
_cell.length_a   1.000
_cell.length_b   1.000
_cell.length_c   1.000
_cell.angle_alpha   90.00
_cell.angle_beta   90.00
_cell.angle_gamma   90.00
#
_symmetry.space_group_name_H-M   'P 1'
#
loop_
_entity.id
_entity.type
_entity.pdbx_description
1 polymer ?
#
loop_
_entity_poly.entity_id
_entity_poly.type
_entity_poly.pdbx_seq_one_letter_code
_entity_poly.pdbx_strand_id
1 'polypeptide(L)'
;FFMGIWFLFYTFSSQVLTGVISIVAIGVALILYPLLRHKKYMSFMLVISSGLIICSLIYVGLKSNISYEKPPKVDVESVAKAWQKRSDLAYNGKDERSQELKYTLARFLDSKKYPNSGIGVNSLSTEEVIAIEQGMAHTSEMQGGFMGRIEGLRYQLSHMSDPNGHSLLQRFEAWKVGWSIYLDNPLKGVGTGDLNNAFKSKYAALDTKLTEKNQIRAHNTFLTSAITFGFFGLITFLYLLFASVRVQLYNHNMSGFIFWTIMFVTFFFEDTLETQTGLTLFAFFLALFSLQIPRPSMD
;
A
#
# COMPACT_ATOMS: atom_id res chain seq x y z
N PHE A 1 -22.46 -17.89 2.03
CA PHE A 1 -21.53 -18.51 2.98
C PHE A 1 -20.31 -19.10 2.26
N PHE A 2 -20.47 -19.98 1.27
CA PHE A 2 -19.38 -20.63 0.55
C PHE A 2 -18.46 -19.64 -0.19
N MET A 3 -19.04 -18.65 -0.89
CA MET A 3 -18.27 -17.58 -1.55
C MET A 3 -17.45 -16.75 -0.56
N GLY A 4 -17.97 -16.47 0.62
CA GLY A 4 -17.21 -15.72 1.67
C GLY A 4 -15.97 -16.49 2.13
N ILE A 5 -16.10 -17.81 2.37
CA ILE A 5 -14.95 -18.67 2.71
C ILE A 5 -13.94 -18.71 1.57
N TRP A 6 -14.42 -18.81 0.31
CA TRP A 6 -13.56 -18.80 -0.87
C TRP A 6 -12.77 -17.49 -1.00
N PHE A 7 -13.41 -16.33 -0.80
CA PHE A 7 -12.72 -15.03 -0.84
C PHE A 7 -11.70 -14.87 0.29
N LEU A 8 -12.01 -15.33 1.49
CA LEU A 8 -11.03 -15.37 2.58
C LEU A 8 -9.84 -16.24 2.22
N PHE A 9 -10.08 -17.47 1.76
CA PHE A 9 -9.02 -18.38 1.32
C PHE A 9 -8.17 -17.76 0.21
N TYR A 10 -8.80 -17.16 -0.81
CA TYR A 10 -8.10 -16.48 -1.90
C TYR A 10 -7.25 -15.31 -1.39
N THR A 11 -7.77 -14.49 -0.49
CA THR A 11 -7.05 -13.36 0.07
C THR A 11 -5.81 -13.80 0.84
N PHE A 12 -5.92 -14.86 1.64
CA PHE A 12 -4.76 -15.43 2.34
C PHE A 12 -3.78 -16.11 1.39
N SER A 13 -4.27 -16.86 0.40
CA SER A 13 -3.44 -17.57 -0.56
C SER A 13 -2.69 -16.63 -1.50
N SER A 14 -3.33 -15.57 -1.97
CA SER A 14 -2.72 -14.54 -2.82
C SER A 14 -1.75 -13.62 -2.08
N GLN A 15 -1.76 -13.64 -0.73
CA GLN A 15 -0.87 -12.85 0.13
C GLN A 15 -0.89 -11.34 -0.18
N VAL A 16 -1.99 -10.81 -0.73
CA VAL A 16 -2.15 -9.39 -1.03
C VAL A 16 -2.36 -8.61 0.26
N LEU A 17 -1.41 -7.74 0.61
CA LEU A 17 -1.43 -6.98 1.87
C LEU A 17 -2.69 -6.12 2.02
N THR A 18 -3.15 -5.49 0.94
CA THR A 18 -4.39 -4.69 0.94
C THR A 18 -5.62 -5.54 1.27
N GLY A 19 -5.66 -6.81 0.83
CA GLY A 19 -6.71 -7.75 1.19
C GLY A 19 -6.72 -8.08 2.68
N VAL A 20 -5.54 -8.33 3.27
CA VAL A 20 -5.41 -8.58 4.73
C VAL A 20 -5.84 -7.35 5.52
N ILE A 21 -5.40 -6.16 5.12
CA ILE A 21 -5.81 -4.89 5.75
C ILE A 21 -7.34 -4.71 5.67
N SER A 22 -7.95 -5.06 4.54
CA SER A 22 -9.40 -4.99 4.37
C SER A 22 -10.15 -5.94 5.29
N ILE A 23 -9.66 -7.16 5.52
CA ILE A 23 -10.25 -8.11 6.49
C ILE A 23 -10.18 -7.53 7.91
N VAL A 24 -9.03 -6.98 8.30
CA VAL A 24 -8.88 -6.30 9.60
C VAL A 24 -9.84 -5.13 9.71
N ALA A 25 -9.97 -4.33 8.64
CA ALA A 25 -10.91 -3.20 8.59
C ALA A 25 -12.37 -3.65 8.75
N ILE A 26 -12.76 -4.78 8.16
CA ILE A 26 -14.09 -5.39 8.38
C ILE A 26 -14.27 -5.75 9.85
N GLY A 27 -13.30 -6.41 10.47
CA GLY A 27 -13.36 -6.74 11.91
C GLY A 27 -13.54 -5.50 12.79
N VAL A 28 -12.78 -4.44 12.51
CA VAL A 28 -12.90 -3.14 13.18
C VAL A 28 -14.28 -2.52 12.92
N ALA A 29 -14.78 -2.56 11.69
CA ALA A 29 -16.12 -2.04 11.34
C ALA A 29 -17.23 -2.74 12.12
N LEU A 30 -17.14 -4.07 12.29
CA LEU A 30 -18.11 -4.85 13.08
C LEU A 30 -18.16 -4.41 14.55
N ILE A 31 -17.04 -3.97 15.12
CA ILE A 31 -16.96 -3.45 16.49
C ILE A 31 -17.44 -2.00 16.53
N LEU A 32 -17.04 -1.15 15.60
CA LEU A 32 -17.33 0.29 15.61
C LEU A 32 -18.79 0.59 15.25
N TYR A 33 -19.39 -0.17 14.35
CA TYR A 33 -20.77 0.06 13.90
C TYR A 33 -21.78 0.10 15.06
N PRO A 34 -21.90 -0.91 15.96
CA PRO A 34 -22.82 -0.85 17.08
C PRO A 34 -22.49 0.27 18.07
N LEU A 35 -21.23 0.61 18.26
CA LEU A 35 -20.84 1.70 19.16
C LEU A 35 -21.32 3.06 18.63
N LEU A 36 -21.14 3.31 17.34
CA LEU A 36 -21.62 4.53 16.68
C LEU A 36 -23.14 4.58 16.63
N ARG A 37 -23.78 3.47 16.28
CA ARG A 37 -25.25 3.37 16.22
C ARG A 37 -25.92 3.66 17.56
N HIS A 38 -25.38 3.11 18.64
CA HIS A 38 -25.92 3.31 20.01
C HIS A 38 -25.34 4.55 20.69
N LYS A 39 -24.66 5.44 19.95
CA LYS A 39 -24.06 6.70 20.44
C LYS A 39 -23.12 6.48 21.65
N LYS A 40 -22.47 5.32 21.73
CA LYS A 40 -21.48 5.00 22.77
C LYS A 40 -20.13 5.63 22.44
N TYR A 41 -20.07 6.94 22.32
CA TYR A 41 -18.90 7.66 21.85
C TYR A 41 -17.65 7.47 22.71
N MET A 42 -17.81 7.31 24.04
CA MET A 42 -16.69 7.00 24.93
C MET A 42 -16.03 5.66 24.58
N SER A 43 -16.85 4.62 24.40
CA SER A 43 -16.34 3.28 24.02
C SER A 43 -15.74 3.31 22.60
N PHE A 44 -16.32 4.07 21.69
CA PHE A 44 -15.77 4.29 20.35
C PHE A 44 -14.38 4.93 20.42
N MET A 45 -14.22 6.01 21.20
CA MET A 45 -12.92 6.67 21.38
C MET A 45 -11.89 5.77 22.04
N LEU A 46 -12.29 4.93 23.00
CA LEU A 46 -11.41 3.94 23.62
C LEU A 46 -10.92 2.88 22.61
N VAL A 47 -11.78 2.39 21.72
CA VAL A 47 -11.39 1.43 20.67
C VAL A 47 -10.41 2.08 19.69
N ILE A 48 -10.69 3.30 19.24
CA ILE A 48 -9.78 4.01 18.33
C ILE A 48 -8.43 4.30 18.99
N SER A 49 -8.43 4.83 20.21
CA SER A 49 -7.18 5.13 20.93
C SER A 49 -6.35 3.88 21.22
N SER A 50 -6.98 2.77 21.62
CA SER A 50 -6.27 1.50 21.80
C SER A 50 -5.69 0.98 20.49
N GLY A 51 -6.42 1.08 19.38
CA GLY A 51 -5.92 0.74 18.06
C GLY A 51 -4.69 1.57 17.66
N LEU A 52 -4.71 2.88 17.88
CA LEU A 52 -3.58 3.76 17.62
C LEU A 52 -2.36 3.42 18.50
N ILE A 53 -2.58 3.10 19.78
CA ILE A 53 -1.51 2.66 20.67
C ILE A 53 -0.89 1.36 20.16
N ILE A 54 -1.70 0.37 19.79
CA ILE A 54 -1.21 -0.91 19.24
C ILE A 54 -0.40 -0.68 17.96
N CYS A 55 -0.91 0.14 17.03
CA CYS A 55 -0.18 0.49 15.80
C CYS A 55 1.16 1.19 16.12
N SER A 56 1.17 2.10 17.10
CA SER A 56 2.40 2.77 17.55
C SER A 56 3.41 1.80 18.15
N LEU A 57 2.95 0.86 18.99
CA LEU A 57 3.81 -0.17 19.57
C LEU A 57 4.39 -1.12 18.51
N ILE A 58 3.57 -1.53 17.54
CA ILE A 58 4.03 -2.32 16.39
C ILE A 58 5.09 -1.55 15.60
N TYR A 59 4.83 -0.26 15.31
CA TYR A 59 5.80 0.58 14.60
C TYR A 59 7.13 0.71 15.35
N VAL A 60 7.08 0.97 16.66
CA VAL A 60 8.28 1.05 17.52
C VAL A 60 9.00 -0.31 17.55
N GLY A 61 8.28 -1.41 17.70
CA GLY A 61 8.85 -2.76 17.69
C GLY A 61 9.49 -3.13 16.34
N LEU A 62 8.89 -2.72 15.24
CA LEU A 62 9.49 -2.89 13.91
C LEU A 62 10.78 -2.05 13.79
N LYS A 63 10.77 -0.81 14.27
CA LYS A 63 11.89 0.13 14.15
C LYS A 63 13.05 -0.22 15.09
N SER A 64 12.81 -0.70 16.30
CA SER A 64 13.84 -0.99 17.30
C SER A 64 14.80 -2.09 16.88
N ASN A 65 14.39 -2.98 15.96
CA ASN A 65 15.20 -4.07 15.43
C ASN A 65 15.82 -3.76 14.06
N ILE A 66 15.75 -2.51 13.60
CA ILE A 66 16.32 -2.10 12.31
C ILE A 66 17.75 -1.61 12.56
N SER A 67 18.74 -2.40 12.15
CA SER A 67 20.11 -1.92 11.97
C SER A 67 20.19 -1.21 10.62
N TYR A 68 20.52 0.08 10.61
CA TYR A 68 20.79 0.82 9.39
C TYR A 68 22.15 0.38 8.84
N GLU A 69 22.16 -0.68 8.04
CA GLU A 69 23.36 -1.06 7.29
C GLU A 69 23.47 -0.17 6.05
N LYS A 70 24.69 0.31 5.76
CA LYS A 70 24.94 0.99 4.47
C LYS A 70 24.65 -0.01 3.36
N PRO A 71 23.95 0.41 2.28
CA PRO A 71 23.71 -0.47 1.16
C PRO A 71 25.05 -1.05 0.69
N PRO A 72 25.15 -2.38 0.55
CA PRO A 72 26.39 -3.02 0.13
C PRO A 72 26.77 -2.49 -1.26
N LYS A 73 28.07 -2.26 -1.47
CA LYS A 73 28.57 -1.92 -2.80
C LYS A 73 28.27 -3.08 -3.74
N VAL A 74 27.45 -2.83 -4.75
CA VAL A 74 27.10 -3.82 -5.77
C VAL A 74 28.14 -3.78 -6.88
N ASP A 75 28.80 -4.89 -7.11
CA ASP A 75 29.62 -5.09 -8.30
C ASP A 75 28.71 -5.56 -9.44
N VAL A 76 28.09 -4.58 -10.12
CA VAL A 76 27.06 -4.78 -11.14
C VAL A 76 27.53 -5.70 -12.26
N GLU A 77 28.78 -5.53 -12.71
CA GLU A 77 29.30 -6.30 -13.83
C GLU A 77 29.49 -7.78 -13.48
N SER A 78 30.08 -8.06 -12.33
CA SER A 78 30.30 -9.45 -11.87
C SER A 78 28.98 -10.15 -11.53
N VAL A 79 28.02 -9.41 -10.93
CA VAL A 79 26.65 -9.92 -10.64
C VAL A 79 25.93 -10.27 -11.93
N ALA A 80 25.87 -9.36 -12.90
CA ALA A 80 25.18 -9.58 -14.17
C ALA A 80 25.77 -10.79 -14.94
N LYS A 81 27.11 -10.88 -15.00
CA LYS A 81 27.80 -11.98 -15.67
C LYS A 81 27.56 -13.33 -14.98
N ALA A 82 27.54 -13.35 -13.65
CA ALA A 82 27.27 -14.56 -12.88
C ALA A 82 25.81 -14.99 -13.01
N TRP A 83 24.87 -14.03 -12.99
CA TRP A 83 23.44 -14.29 -13.15
C TRP A 83 23.11 -14.91 -14.50
N GLN A 84 23.61 -14.35 -15.59
CA GLN A 84 23.39 -14.87 -16.96
C GLN A 84 23.83 -16.32 -17.17
N LYS A 85 24.72 -16.85 -16.31
CA LYS A 85 25.12 -18.25 -16.34
C LYS A 85 24.15 -19.18 -15.61
N ARG A 86 23.24 -18.63 -14.84
CA ARG A 86 22.38 -19.38 -13.91
C ARG A 86 20.90 -19.22 -14.20
N SER A 87 20.52 -18.22 -14.98
CA SER A 87 19.14 -17.87 -15.29
C SER A 87 19.04 -17.39 -16.74
N ASP A 88 17.91 -17.75 -17.37
CA ASP A 88 17.54 -17.26 -18.69
C ASP A 88 16.97 -15.83 -18.64
N LEU A 89 16.58 -15.34 -17.45
CA LEU A 89 16.10 -13.98 -17.28
C LEU A 89 17.26 -12.97 -17.29
N ALA A 90 17.13 -11.95 -18.11
CA ALA A 90 18.14 -10.89 -18.17
C ALA A 90 18.24 -10.14 -16.84
N TYR A 91 19.46 -9.85 -16.36
CA TYR A 91 19.72 -9.10 -15.12
C TYR A 91 18.97 -7.76 -15.05
N ASN A 92 18.87 -7.04 -16.17
CA ASN A 92 18.12 -5.78 -16.29
C ASN A 92 16.66 -6.01 -16.68
N GLY A 93 16.20 -7.27 -16.75
CA GLY A 93 14.83 -7.63 -17.03
C GLY A 93 13.90 -7.49 -15.81
N LYS A 94 12.73 -8.10 -15.92
CA LYS A 94 11.74 -8.16 -14.85
C LYS A 94 11.60 -9.61 -14.37
N ASP A 95 11.33 -9.76 -13.09
CA ASP A 95 10.88 -11.01 -12.50
C ASP A 95 9.39 -11.30 -12.81
N GLU A 96 8.87 -12.45 -12.40
CA GLU A 96 7.48 -12.84 -12.63
C GLU A 96 6.47 -11.89 -11.97
N ARG A 97 6.88 -11.15 -10.93
CA ARG A 97 6.04 -10.11 -10.29
C ARG A 97 6.19 -8.74 -10.97
N SER A 98 6.81 -8.68 -12.15
CA SER A 98 7.05 -7.46 -12.91
C SER A 98 7.95 -6.42 -12.21
N GLN A 99 8.73 -6.84 -11.20
CA GLN A 99 9.76 -6.01 -10.55
C GLN A 99 11.07 -6.11 -11.33
N GLU A 100 11.94 -5.10 -11.21
CA GLU A 100 13.27 -5.20 -11.81
C GLU A 100 14.11 -6.26 -11.08
N LEU A 101 14.49 -7.29 -11.82
CA LEU A 101 15.20 -8.45 -11.28
C LEU A 101 16.46 -8.07 -10.50
N LYS A 102 17.20 -7.06 -10.94
CA LYS A 102 18.40 -6.57 -10.25
C LYS A 102 18.14 -6.18 -8.79
N TYR A 103 16.98 -5.60 -8.49
CA TYR A 103 16.62 -5.24 -7.11
C TYR A 103 16.15 -6.45 -6.31
N THR A 104 15.45 -7.39 -6.94
CA THR A 104 15.03 -8.64 -6.31
C THR A 104 16.24 -9.47 -5.93
N LEU A 105 17.20 -9.63 -6.86
CA LEU A 105 18.45 -10.35 -6.64
C LEU A 105 19.32 -9.72 -5.54
N ALA A 106 19.53 -8.40 -5.59
CA ALA A 106 20.34 -7.70 -4.61
C ALA A 106 19.76 -7.86 -3.18
N ARG A 107 18.43 -7.73 -3.04
CA ARG A 107 17.74 -7.92 -1.76
C ARG A 107 17.83 -9.36 -1.27
N PHE A 108 17.71 -10.33 -2.16
CA PHE A 108 17.81 -11.73 -1.80
C PHE A 108 19.23 -12.08 -1.30
N LEU A 109 20.27 -11.63 -2.01
CA LEU A 109 21.66 -11.79 -1.57
C LEU A 109 21.91 -11.17 -0.20
N ASP A 110 21.38 -9.96 0.01
CA ASP A 110 21.49 -9.25 1.27
C ASP A 110 20.79 -10.00 2.41
N SER A 111 19.61 -10.54 2.17
CA SER A 111 18.86 -11.35 3.14
C SER A 111 19.62 -12.60 3.61
N LYS A 112 20.53 -13.11 2.77
CA LYS A 112 21.44 -14.22 3.09
C LYS A 112 22.80 -13.75 3.65
N LYS A 113 23.01 -12.43 3.72
CA LYS A 113 24.32 -11.83 4.03
C LYS A 113 25.41 -12.27 3.05
N TYR A 114 25.04 -12.53 1.80
CA TYR A 114 25.95 -12.82 0.73
C TYR A 114 26.45 -11.50 0.10
N PRO A 115 27.70 -11.46 -0.38
CA PRO A 115 28.21 -10.27 -1.05
C PRO A 115 27.42 -10.00 -2.35
N ASN A 116 27.08 -8.75 -2.62
CA ASN A 116 26.46 -8.33 -3.88
C ASN A 116 27.49 -8.31 -5.02
N SER A 117 28.00 -9.48 -5.35
CA SER A 117 29.01 -9.76 -6.37
C SER A 117 28.76 -11.10 -7.05
N GLY A 118 29.52 -11.42 -8.09
CA GLY A 118 29.42 -12.71 -8.75
C GLY A 118 29.66 -13.91 -7.80
N ILE A 119 30.41 -13.73 -6.72
CA ILE A 119 30.64 -14.78 -5.69
C ILE A 119 29.28 -15.08 -5.00
N GLY A 120 28.56 -14.06 -4.56
CA GLY A 120 27.28 -14.25 -3.89
C GLY A 120 26.24 -14.92 -4.80
N VAL A 121 26.19 -14.53 -6.08
CA VAL A 121 25.30 -15.15 -7.07
C VAL A 121 25.66 -16.63 -7.28
N ASN A 122 26.92 -16.96 -7.37
CA ASN A 122 27.37 -18.34 -7.53
C ASN A 122 27.10 -19.22 -6.29
N SER A 123 26.94 -18.61 -5.12
CA SER A 123 26.63 -19.31 -3.86
C SER A 123 25.14 -19.64 -3.70
N LEU A 124 24.27 -19.12 -4.57
CA LEU A 124 22.83 -19.42 -4.54
C LEU A 124 22.59 -20.90 -4.94
N SER A 125 21.61 -21.54 -4.34
CA SER A 125 21.09 -22.83 -4.80
C SER A 125 20.22 -22.65 -6.07
N THR A 126 19.93 -23.73 -6.75
CA THR A 126 19.00 -23.70 -7.92
C THR A 126 17.59 -23.25 -7.49
N GLU A 127 17.14 -23.71 -6.33
CA GLU A 127 15.82 -23.33 -5.76
C GLU A 127 15.77 -21.83 -5.45
N GLU A 128 16.87 -21.24 -4.98
CA GLU A 128 16.97 -19.82 -4.70
C GLU A 128 17.00 -18.98 -5.97
N VAL A 129 17.63 -19.46 -7.03
CA VAL A 129 17.57 -18.81 -8.35
C VAL A 129 16.13 -18.76 -8.85
N ILE A 130 15.40 -19.89 -8.80
CA ILE A 130 13.99 -19.96 -9.18
C ILE A 130 13.13 -19.03 -8.31
N ALA A 131 13.39 -18.99 -6.99
CA ALA A 131 12.67 -18.08 -6.09
C ALA A 131 12.87 -16.60 -6.47
N ILE A 132 14.09 -16.22 -6.85
CA ILE A 132 14.40 -14.87 -7.31
C ILE A 132 13.69 -14.57 -8.64
N GLU A 133 13.65 -15.51 -9.58
CA GLU A 133 12.91 -15.39 -10.85
C GLU A 133 11.41 -15.18 -10.60
N GLN A 134 10.86 -15.86 -9.61
CA GLN A 134 9.48 -15.69 -9.12
C GLN A 134 9.25 -14.37 -8.35
N GLY A 135 10.27 -13.53 -8.20
CA GLY A 135 10.17 -12.24 -7.56
C GLY A 135 10.23 -12.28 -6.04
N MET A 136 10.77 -13.36 -5.44
CA MET A 136 11.02 -13.43 -4.00
C MET A 136 12.30 -12.65 -3.69
N ALA A 137 12.17 -11.61 -2.89
CA ALA A 137 13.28 -10.71 -2.56
C ALA A 137 13.94 -11.01 -1.20
N HIS A 138 13.45 -11.99 -0.46
CA HIS A 138 13.94 -12.35 0.86
C HIS A 138 13.79 -13.85 1.11
N THR A 139 14.77 -14.46 1.76
CA THR A 139 14.78 -15.91 2.06
C THR A 139 13.57 -16.39 2.85
N SER A 140 13.00 -15.54 3.73
CA SER A 140 11.80 -15.88 4.46
C SER A 140 10.56 -16.00 3.57
N GLU A 141 10.57 -15.42 2.37
CA GLU A 141 9.48 -15.59 1.41
C GLU A 141 9.43 -17.03 0.86
N MET A 142 10.55 -17.73 0.79
CA MET A 142 10.61 -19.14 0.41
C MET A 142 9.91 -20.06 1.43
N GLN A 143 9.91 -19.66 2.70
CA GLN A 143 9.19 -20.40 3.75
C GLN A 143 7.69 -20.14 3.69
N GLY A 144 7.26 -19.16 2.88
CA GLY A 144 5.87 -18.76 2.71
C GLY A 144 5.28 -18.03 3.93
N GLY A 145 4.07 -17.46 3.73
CA GLY A 145 3.27 -16.93 4.82
C GLY A 145 3.54 -15.48 5.22
N PHE A 146 2.86 -15.09 6.27
CA PHE A 146 2.82 -13.70 6.78
C PHE A 146 4.18 -13.20 7.29
N MET A 147 5.01 -14.09 7.84
CA MET A 147 6.35 -13.72 8.35
C MET A 147 7.28 -13.23 7.25
N GLY A 148 7.26 -13.83 6.06
CA GLY A 148 8.03 -13.34 4.91
C GLY A 148 7.67 -11.90 4.52
N ARG A 149 6.39 -11.54 4.62
CA ARG A 149 5.92 -10.17 4.37
C ARG A 149 6.40 -9.17 5.42
N ILE A 150 6.41 -9.57 6.71
CA ILE A 150 6.94 -8.73 7.79
C ILE A 150 8.43 -8.49 7.60
N GLU A 151 9.21 -9.52 7.28
CA GLU A 151 10.64 -9.37 7.05
C GLU A 151 10.93 -8.52 5.79
N GLY A 152 10.16 -8.68 4.71
CA GLY A 152 10.24 -7.81 3.55
C GLY A 152 9.93 -6.34 3.88
N LEU A 153 8.97 -6.09 4.76
CA LEU A 153 8.66 -4.74 5.23
C LEU A 153 9.78 -4.16 6.11
N ARG A 154 10.34 -4.96 7.02
CA ARG A 154 11.51 -4.57 7.82
C ARG A 154 12.70 -4.22 6.94
N TYR A 155 12.99 -5.05 5.94
CA TYR A 155 14.06 -4.79 4.98
C TYR A 155 13.85 -3.44 4.27
N GLN A 156 12.65 -3.17 3.75
CA GLN A 156 12.33 -1.88 3.13
C GLN A 156 12.58 -0.71 4.09
N LEU A 157 12.12 -0.82 5.33
CA LEU A 157 12.32 0.22 6.34
C LEU A 157 13.77 0.41 6.76
N SER A 158 14.62 -0.64 6.71
CA SER A 158 16.05 -0.54 6.99
C SER A 158 16.83 0.14 5.86
N HIS A 159 16.35 0.06 4.62
CA HIS A 159 16.98 0.61 3.43
C HIS A 159 16.34 1.92 2.94
N MET A 160 15.91 2.79 3.87
CA MET A 160 15.28 4.08 3.55
C MET A 160 16.15 5.05 2.73
N SER A 161 17.44 4.76 2.58
CA SER A 161 18.37 5.59 1.80
C SER A 161 18.20 5.47 0.29
N ASP A 162 17.69 4.32 -0.21
CA ASP A 162 17.37 4.09 -1.62
C ASP A 162 15.93 3.59 -1.78
N PRO A 163 15.00 4.44 -2.25
CA PRO A 163 13.62 4.04 -2.44
C PRO A 163 13.37 3.21 -3.71
N ASN A 164 14.37 3.09 -4.60
CA ASN A 164 14.20 2.36 -5.84
C ASN A 164 14.03 0.85 -5.59
N GLY A 165 13.05 0.23 -6.25
CA GLY A 165 12.72 -1.17 -6.03
C GLY A 165 11.93 -1.47 -4.74
N HIS A 166 11.56 -0.45 -3.96
CA HIS A 166 10.80 -0.58 -2.70
C HIS A 166 9.44 0.13 -2.80
N SER A 167 8.38 -0.60 -3.04
CA SER A 167 7.05 -0.02 -3.30
C SER A 167 6.54 0.91 -2.18
N LEU A 168 6.83 0.59 -0.92
CA LEU A 168 6.46 1.42 0.21
C LEU A 168 7.26 2.73 0.24
N LEU A 169 8.58 2.66 0.02
CA LEU A 169 9.45 3.83 0.02
C LEU A 169 9.17 4.75 -1.17
N GLN A 170 8.86 4.17 -2.34
CA GLN A 170 8.42 4.93 -3.51
C GLN A 170 7.14 5.73 -3.20
N ARG A 171 6.17 5.14 -2.49
CA ARG A 171 4.96 5.85 -2.06
C ARG A 171 5.29 6.99 -1.10
N PHE A 172 6.19 6.80 -0.13
CA PHE A 172 6.60 7.88 0.77
C PHE A 172 7.26 9.05 0.03
N GLU A 173 8.14 8.76 -0.93
CA GLU A 173 8.71 9.82 -1.78
C GLU A 173 7.63 10.50 -2.64
N ALA A 174 6.72 9.74 -3.24
CA ALA A 174 5.60 10.30 -4.00
C ALA A 174 4.67 11.17 -3.13
N TRP A 175 4.46 10.81 -1.86
CA TRP A 175 3.67 11.63 -0.93
C TRP A 175 4.38 12.94 -0.58
N LYS A 176 5.71 12.95 -0.40
CA LYS A 176 6.48 14.18 -0.19
C LYS A 176 6.37 15.11 -1.41
N VAL A 177 6.54 14.53 -2.60
CA VAL A 177 6.39 15.29 -3.86
C VAL A 177 4.96 15.81 -4.00
N GLY A 178 3.96 14.96 -3.79
CA GLY A 178 2.54 15.34 -3.84
C GLY A 178 2.18 16.44 -2.85
N TRP A 179 2.66 16.33 -1.61
CA TRP A 179 2.47 17.38 -0.60
C TRP A 179 3.09 18.70 -1.03
N SER A 180 4.29 18.68 -1.64
CA SER A 180 4.93 19.88 -2.17
C SER A 180 4.14 20.50 -3.33
N ILE A 181 3.53 19.69 -4.23
CA ILE A 181 2.63 20.19 -5.29
C ILE A 181 1.40 20.87 -4.67
N TYR A 182 0.79 20.26 -3.63
CA TYR A 182 -0.34 20.83 -2.92
C TYR A 182 0.00 22.20 -2.32
N LEU A 183 1.18 22.33 -1.69
CA LEU A 183 1.62 23.60 -1.09
C LEU A 183 1.84 24.71 -2.13
N ASP A 184 2.17 24.38 -3.38
CA ASP A 184 2.29 25.39 -4.46
C ASP A 184 0.91 25.94 -4.88
N ASN A 185 -0.16 25.12 -4.77
CA ASN A 185 -1.51 25.47 -5.21
C ASN A 185 -2.58 25.07 -4.18
N PRO A 186 -2.52 25.57 -2.93
CA PRO A 186 -3.27 24.99 -1.82
C PRO A 186 -4.78 25.21 -1.89
N LEU A 187 -5.26 26.27 -2.52
CA LEU A 187 -6.69 26.61 -2.55
C LEU A 187 -7.45 25.94 -3.68
N LYS A 188 -6.91 25.97 -4.90
CA LYS A 188 -7.60 25.51 -6.12
C LYS A 188 -7.08 24.18 -6.66
N GLY A 189 -5.87 23.77 -6.22
CA GLY A 189 -5.16 22.64 -6.80
C GLY A 189 -4.64 22.91 -8.22
N VAL A 190 -4.14 21.86 -8.85
CA VAL A 190 -3.56 21.92 -10.21
C VAL A 190 -4.59 21.62 -11.33
N GLY A 191 -5.76 21.10 -10.97
CA GLY A 191 -6.77 20.63 -11.91
C GLY A 191 -6.58 19.17 -12.36
N THR A 192 -7.65 18.59 -12.91
CA THR A 192 -7.68 17.17 -13.30
C THR A 192 -6.76 16.82 -14.46
N GLY A 193 -6.58 17.76 -15.41
CA GLY A 193 -5.76 17.54 -16.60
C GLY A 193 -4.25 17.66 -16.36
N ASP A 194 -3.84 18.42 -15.34
CA ASP A 194 -2.44 18.79 -15.13
C ASP A 194 -1.73 17.96 -14.06
N LEU A 195 -2.42 17.04 -13.40
CA LEU A 195 -1.87 16.25 -12.31
C LEU A 195 -0.58 15.51 -12.69
N ASN A 196 -0.56 14.83 -13.84
CA ASN A 196 0.62 14.10 -14.30
C ASN A 196 1.80 15.04 -14.60
N ASN A 197 1.51 16.19 -15.25
CA ASN A 197 2.52 17.19 -15.56
C ASN A 197 3.08 17.83 -14.29
N ALA A 198 2.24 18.09 -13.29
CA ALA A 198 2.64 18.62 -11.99
C ALA A 198 3.60 17.67 -11.27
N PHE A 199 3.30 16.37 -11.22
CA PHE A 199 4.21 15.36 -10.65
C PHE A 199 5.53 15.31 -11.41
N LYS A 200 5.50 15.22 -12.74
CA LYS A 200 6.71 15.18 -13.60
C LYS A 200 7.60 16.41 -13.38
N SER A 201 7.02 17.60 -13.42
CA SER A 201 7.75 18.85 -13.21
C SER A 201 8.32 18.95 -11.80
N LYS A 202 7.55 18.50 -10.79
CA LYS A 202 7.97 18.57 -9.40
C LYS A 202 9.07 17.56 -9.08
N TYR A 203 9.02 16.35 -9.64
CA TYR A 203 10.11 15.38 -9.55
C TYR A 203 11.41 15.91 -10.16
N ALA A 204 11.33 16.61 -11.28
CA ALA A 204 12.48 17.24 -11.91
C ALA A 204 13.04 18.42 -11.09
N ALA A 205 12.18 19.14 -10.37
CA ALA A 205 12.58 20.29 -9.55
C ALA A 205 13.15 19.91 -8.17
N LEU A 206 12.70 18.77 -7.64
CA LEU A 206 13.18 18.22 -6.38
C LEU A 206 14.27 17.21 -6.69
N ASP A 207 15.41 17.29 -5.98
CA ASP A 207 16.49 16.29 -6.07
C ASP A 207 16.02 14.96 -5.44
N THR A 208 15.10 14.28 -6.15
CA THR A 208 14.54 13.01 -5.68
C THR A 208 15.52 11.86 -5.93
N LYS A 209 15.54 10.92 -4.99
CA LYS A 209 16.32 9.68 -5.14
C LYS A 209 15.67 8.66 -6.09
N LEU A 210 14.41 8.89 -6.50
CA LEU A 210 13.73 8.00 -7.43
C LEU A 210 14.25 8.19 -8.85
N THR A 211 14.63 7.08 -9.48
CA THR A 211 14.88 7.07 -10.92
C THR A 211 13.59 7.41 -11.67
N GLU A 212 13.69 8.03 -12.84
CA GLU A 212 12.55 8.48 -13.64
C GLU A 212 11.48 7.38 -13.84
N LYS A 213 11.92 6.15 -14.00
CA LYS A 213 11.06 4.97 -14.16
C LYS A 213 10.24 4.64 -12.91
N ASN A 214 10.72 4.99 -11.72
CA ASN A 214 10.09 4.72 -10.43
C ASN A 214 9.32 5.92 -9.89
N GLN A 215 9.25 7.01 -10.64
CA GLN A 215 8.45 8.18 -10.29
C GLN A 215 6.97 7.88 -10.50
N ILE A 216 6.26 7.69 -9.42
CA ILE A 216 4.84 7.36 -9.39
C ILE A 216 4.03 8.53 -8.84
N ARG A 217 2.70 8.53 -9.08
CA ARG A 217 1.78 9.44 -8.40
C ARG A 217 1.56 9.03 -6.95
N ALA A 218 0.76 9.80 -6.22
CA ALA A 218 0.60 9.63 -4.77
C ALA A 218 0.06 8.24 -4.35
N HIS A 219 -0.71 7.55 -5.19
CA HIS A 219 -1.45 6.35 -4.78
C HIS A 219 -2.17 6.53 -3.44
N ASN A 220 -2.83 7.69 -3.30
CA ASN A 220 -3.57 8.09 -2.11
C ASN A 220 -4.67 9.06 -2.53
N THR A 221 -5.92 8.60 -2.53
CA THR A 221 -7.08 9.38 -3.01
C THR A 221 -7.25 10.71 -2.28
N PHE A 222 -6.93 10.78 -0.97
CA PHE A 222 -7.02 12.03 -0.20
C PHE A 222 -6.00 13.06 -0.69
N LEU A 223 -4.75 12.63 -0.82
CA LEU A 223 -3.67 13.51 -1.30
C LEU A 223 -3.90 13.91 -2.75
N THR A 224 -4.30 12.97 -3.60
CA THR A 224 -4.65 13.24 -5.01
C THR A 224 -5.80 14.24 -5.11
N SER A 225 -6.85 14.12 -4.27
CA SER A 225 -7.94 15.09 -4.20
C SER A 225 -7.45 16.48 -3.76
N ALA A 226 -6.55 16.54 -2.79
CA ALA A 226 -5.96 17.79 -2.33
C ALA A 226 -5.10 18.46 -3.41
N ILE A 227 -4.28 17.68 -4.13
CA ILE A 227 -3.44 18.19 -5.22
C ILE A 227 -4.29 18.70 -6.38
N THR A 228 -5.31 17.91 -6.76
CA THR A 228 -6.13 18.19 -7.95
C THR A 228 -7.08 19.37 -7.73
N PHE A 229 -7.77 19.43 -6.59
CA PHE A 229 -8.86 20.36 -6.33
C PHE A 229 -8.58 21.36 -5.20
N GLY A 230 -7.39 21.29 -4.60
CA GLY A 230 -7.02 22.13 -3.47
C GLY A 230 -7.80 21.86 -2.19
N PHE A 231 -7.71 22.81 -1.26
CA PHE A 231 -8.39 22.73 0.03
C PHE A 231 -9.90 22.56 -0.09
N PHE A 232 -10.53 23.34 -0.97
CA PHE A 232 -12.00 23.28 -1.12
C PHE A 232 -12.47 21.94 -1.67
N GLY A 233 -11.74 21.36 -2.63
CA GLY A 233 -12.05 20.04 -3.17
C GLY A 233 -11.84 18.94 -2.13
N LEU A 234 -10.75 19.00 -1.37
CA LEU A 234 -10.52 18.05 -0.28
C LEU A 234 -11.63 18.11 0.79
N ILE A 235 -12.03 19.31 1.22
CA ILE A 235 -13.12 19.47 2.20
C ILE A 235 -14.45 18.94 1.65
N THR A 236 -14.75 19.21 0.39
CA THR A 236 -15.95 18.67 -0.27
C THR A 236 -15.90 17.14 -0.31
N PHE A 237 -14.77 16.56 -0.65
CA PHE A 237 -14.59 15.10 -0.67
C PHE A 237 -14.77 14.49 0.73
N LEU A 238 -14.14 15.07 1.75
CA LEU A 238 -14.31 14.63 3.14
C LEU A 238 -15.75 14.76 3.64
N TYR A 239 -16.44 15.85 3.25
CA TYR A 239 -17.85 16.03 3.55
C TYR A 239 -18.72 14.95 2.90
N LEU A 240 -18.48 14.61 1.63
CA LEU A 240 -19.20 13.53 0.94
C LEU A 240 -18.99 12.18 1.62
N LEU A 241 -17.76 11.88 2.04
CA LEU A 241 -17.45 10.66 2.80
C LEU A 241 -18.18 10.66 4.15
N PHE A 242 -18.18 11.76 4.87
CA PHE A 242 -18.88 11.90 6.14
C PHE A 242 -20.41 11.77 5.96
N ALA A 243 -20.99 12.44 4.96
CA ALA A 243 -22.41 12.35 4.67
C ALA A 243 -22.82 10.91 4.31
N SER A 244 -22.00 10.23 3.50
CA SER A 244 -22.28 8.86 3.08
C SER A 244 -22.26 7.87 4.25
N VAL A 245 -21.30 7.96 5.16
CA VAL A 245 -21.27 7.07 6.35
C VAL A 245 -22.45 7.35 7.29
N ARG A 246 -22.85 8.63 7.43
CA ARG A 246 -24.03 8.98 8.22
C ARG A 246 -25.32 8.35 7.69
N VAL A 247 -25.48 8.29 6.36
CA VAL A 247 -26.61 7.62 5.73
C VAL A 247 -26.62 6.13 6.08
N GLN A 248 -25.48 5.44 6.04
CA GLN A 248 -25.40 4.02 6.41
C GLN A 248 -25.77 3.78 7.89
N LEU A 249 -25.32 4.65 8.78
CA LEU A 249 -25.65 4.57 10.21
C LEU A 249 -27.13 4.86 10.46
N TYR A 250 -27.70 5.88 9.78
CA TYR A 250 -29.12 6.26 9.88
C TYR A 250 -30.02 5.16 9.36
N ASN A 251 -29.73 4.60 8.20
CA ASN A 251 -30.52 3.52 7.58
C ASN A 251 -30.31 2.15 8.26
N HIS A 252 -29.52 2.09 9.32
CA HIS A 252 -29.16 0.84 10.00
C HIS A 252 -28.55 -0.21 9.06
N ASN A 253 -27.82 0.24 8.03
CA ASN A 253 -27.25 -0.61 7.01
C ASN A 253 -25.80 -0.99 7.35
N MET A 254 -25.63 -2.12 8.02
CA MET A 254 -24.32 -2.65 8.40
C MET A 254 -23.47 -3.03 7.18
N SER A 255 -24.10 -3.60 6.13
CA SER A 255 -23.38 -3.97 4.90
C SER A 255 -22.82 -2.74 4.19
N GLY A 256 -23.62 -1.66 4.12
CA GLY A 256 -23.17 -0.38 3.58
C GLY A 256 -22.05 0.26 4.41
N PHE A 257 -22.12 0.14 5.74
CA PHE A 257 -21.06 0.62 6.61
C PHE A 257 -19.74 -0.16 6.43
N ILE A 258 -19.81 -1.50 6.31
CA ILE A 258 -18.63 -2.34 6.03
C ILE A 258 -18.04 -1.98 4.68
N PHE A 259 -18.86 -1.88 3.63
CA PHE A 259 -18.41 -1.46 2.31
C PHE A 259 -17.70 -0.10 2.35
N TRP A 260 -18.35 0.88 3.01
CA TRP A 260 -17.77 2.21 3.20
C TRP A 260 -16.40 2.14 3.89
N THR A 261 -16.28 1.32 4.94
CA THR A 261 -15.02 1.17 5.69
C THR A 261 -13.90 0.58 4.80
N ILE A 262 -14.22 -0.44 4.00
CA ILE A 262 -13.26 -1.02 3.05
C ILE A 262 -12.78 0.05 2.07
N MET A 263 -13.71 0.79 1.44
CA MET A 263 -13.38 1.83 0.48
C MET A 263 -12.55 2.96 1.13
N PHE A 264 -12.94 3.39 2.34
CA PHE A 264 -12.21 4.40 3.09
C PHE A 264 -10.76 4.00 3.36
N VAL A 265 -10.52 2.74 3.72
CA VAL A 265 -9.17 2.21 3.94
C VAL A 265 -8.39 2.13 2.63
N THR A 266 -9.00 1.70 1.53
CA THR A 266 -8.30 1.64 0.23
C THR A 266 -7.87 3.00 -0.28
N PHE A 267 -8.60 4.08 0.05
CA PHE A 267 -8.25 5.46 -0.33
C PHE A 267 -6.91 5.95 0.24
N PHE A 268 -6.39 5.33 1.31
CA PHE A 268 -5.05 5.65 1.82
C PHE A 268 -3.92 5.05 1.00
N PHE A 269 -4.20 3.99 0.24
CA PHE A 269 -3.15 3.22 -0.43
C PHE A 269 -3.28 3.20 -1.95
N GLU A 270 -4.42 3.66 -2.49
CA GLU A 270 -4.69 3.63 -3.91
C GLU A 270 -5.45 4.88 -4.38
N ASP A 271 -5.26 5.25 -5.64
CA ASP A 271 -6.04 6.29 -6.33
C ASP A 271 -7.33 5.67 -6.89
N THR A 272 -8.12 5.04 -6.01
CA THR A 272 -9.28 4.22 -6.38
C THR A 272 -10.29 4.99 -7.22
N LEU A 273 -10.55 6.25 -6.89
CA LEU A 273 -11.56 7.07 -7.58
C LEU A 273 -11.08 7.63 -8.93
N GLU A 274 -9.80 7.51 -9.24
CA GLU A 274 -9.26 7.89 -10.56
C GLU A 274 -9.37 6.78 -11.61
N THR A 275 -9.68 5.57 -11.18
CA THR A 275 -9.94 4.46 -12.10
C THR A 275 -11.43 4.35 -12.37
N GLN A 276 -11.81 4.08 -13.63
CA GLN A 276 -13.20 3.86 -13.99
C GLN A 276 -13.85 2.75 -13.17
N THR A 277 -13.12 1.64 -12.97
CA THR A 277 -13.59 0.49 -12.19
C THR A 277 -13.84 0.89 -10.73
N GLY A 278 -12.88 1.56 -10.09
CA GLY A 278 -12.98 1.96 -8.69
C GLY A 278 -14.08 2.99 -8.45
N LEU A 279 -14.19 4.01 -9.32
CA LEU A 279 -15.24 5.01 -9.25
C LEU A 279 -16.62 4.38 -9.43
N THR A 280 -16.79 3.52 -10.44
CA THR A 280 -18.06 2.85 -10.72
C THR A 280 -18.47 1.96 -9.55
N LEU A 281 -17.54 1.15 -9.03
CA LEU A 281 -17.78 0.28 -7.88
C LEU A 281 -18.20 1.10 -6.65
N PHE A 282 -17.46 2.15 -6.34
CA PHE A 282 -17.77 3.01 -5.20
C PHE A 282 -19.15 3.68 -5.34
N ALA A 283 -19.42 4.35 -6.47
CA ALA A 283 -20.66 5.06 -6.71
C ALA A 283 -21.87 4.11 -6.73
N PHE A 284 -21.76 2.98 -7.43
CA PHE A 284 -22.84 2.00 -7.54
C PHE A 284 -23.23 1.40 -6.17
N PHE A 285 -22.25 0.87 -5.44
CA PHE A 285 -22.56 0.23 -4.15
C PHE A 285 -22.94 1.24 -3.08
N LEU A 286 -22.35 2.44 -3.10
CA LEU A 286 -22.76 3.50 -2.19
C LEU A 286 -24.24 3.91 -2.44
N ALA A 287 -24.66 4.08 -3.69
CA ALA A 287 -26.04 4.36 -4.05
C ALA A 287 -26.96 3.20 -3.66
N LEU A 288 -26.58 1.96 -4.01
CA LEU A 288 -27.37 0.75 -3.69
C LEU A 288 -27.65 0.64 -2.18
N PHE A 289 -26.61 0.80 -1.35
CA PHE A 289 -26.76 0.70 0.09
C PHE A 289 -27.47 1.92 0.71
N SER A 290 -27.38 3.10 0.06
CA SER A 290 -28.07 4.31 0.54
C SER A 290 -29.57 4.30 0.23
N LEU A 291 -29.99 3.62 -0.84
CA LEU A 291 -31.39 3.49 -1.25
C LEU A 291 -32.15 2.37 -0.50
N GLN A 292 -31.48 1.57 0.30
CA GLN A 292 -32.16 0.56 1.12
C GLN A 292 -33.03 1.27 2.17
N ILE A 293 -34.35 1.14 2.03
CA ILE A 293 -35.32 1.67 2.98
C ILE A 293 -35.09 1.00 4.35
N PRO A 294 -35.04 1.76 5.45
CA PRO A 294 -34.95 1.18 6.79
C PRO A 294 -36.08 0.18 7.00
N ARG A 295 -35.74 -1.06 7.36
CA ARG A 295 -36.76 -1.99 7.81
C ARG A 295 -37.39 -1.39 9.08
N PRO A 296 -38.75 -1.28 9.17
CA PRO A 296 -39.37 -0.86 10.42
C PRO A 296 -38.87 -1.78 11.53
N SER A 297 -38.45 -1.20 12.66
CA SER A 297 -38.10 -1.94 13.85
C SER A 297 -39.29 -2.81 14.21
N MET A 298 -39.14 -4.12 14.16
CA MET A 298 -40.08 -5.03 14.82
C MET A 298 -39.69 -4.95 16.31
N ASP A 299 -40.30 -3.99 17.01
CA ASP A 299 -40.32 -3.91 18.46
C ASP A 299 -41.26 -4.96 19.02
#